data_515d8c0bc0e2487f5a3d24cce9ae5b54
#
_entry.id   515d8c0bc0e2487f5a3d24cce9ae5b54
#
_cell.length_a   1.000
_cell.length_b   1.000
_cell.length_c   1.000
_cell.angle_alpha   90.00
_cell.angle_beta   90.00
_cell.angle_gamma   90.00
#
_symmetry.space_group_name_H-M   'P 1'
#
loop_
_entity.id
_entity.type
_entity.pdbx_description
1 polymer ?
#
loop_
_entity_poly.entity_id
_entity_poly.type
_entity_poly.pdbx_seq_one_letter_code
_entity_poly.pdbx_strand_id
1 'polypeptide(L)'
;MERFIVEGGRRLEGRIKPGGNKNAALPILAACLLTDEPIVLRNLPDIQDVRVMLQIMEGIGASVERLEANVVRIHTKGECSSEPDPDLSRKIRASILLAGPLLARCGAAVIAKPGGDAIGRRRVDTHLLALEALGAQIEVSAQEYRMSVRHLRGANMFLDEASVTATENAIMAAVLAEGETLIYNAAAEPHVQDLCSFLNLLGAQIEGIATNSLRIRGVDSLHGGEFHIPSDHIEVGSYIGLAAVTRSELVIEDAVPNHMYSVRYMLEKVGIDIKIEGKDIRVPKDQALRVRYDIGAAVPKIDDGPWPLFPADLLSIMIVIATQAEGTVMIFEKMFESRLFFTDKLIQMGARIILCDPHRAIIVGGNRLSGAEISSPDIRAGMALLLAALCAKGESVIHNIHQIDRGYERIEERLNPLGARIRRERDS
;
A
#
# COMPACT_ATOMS: atom_id res chain seq x y z
N MET A 1 21.53 -14.97 2.30
CA MET A 1 20.40 -14.01 2.18
C MET A 1 20.62 -13.15 0.93
N GLU A 2 19.57 -12.55 0.35
CA GLU A 2 19.74 -11.65 -0.79
C GLU A 2 19.99 -10.21 -0.33
N ARG A 3 20.82 -9.47 -1.09
CA ARG A 3 21.14 -8.06 -0.83
C ARG A 3 21.23 -7.27 -2.13
N PHE A 4 21.03 -5.96 -2.07
CA PHE A 4 21.37 -5.04 -3.15
C PHE A 4 22.72 -4.40 -2.91
N ILE A 5 23.53 -4.34 -3.97
CA ILE A 5 24.71 -3.48 -4.08
C ILE A 5 24.32 -2.32 -5.00
N VAL A 6 24.36 -1.10 -4.47
CA VAL A 6 23.87 0.11 -5.14
C VAL A 6 24.99 1.11 -5.31
N GLU A 7 25.35 1.44 -6.56
CA GLU A 7 26.26 2.54 -6.89
C GLU A 7 25.46 3.83 -7.01
N GLY A 8 25.59 4.75 -6.06
CA GLY A 8 24.83 5.99 -6.01
C GLY A 8 25.43 7.15 -6.81
N GLY A 9 24.75 8.30 -6.78
CA GLY A 9 25.19 9.55 -7.42
C GLY A 9 25.00 9.62 -8.94
N ARG A 10 24.22 8.71 -9.52
CA ARG A 10 23.90 8.69 -10.95
C ARG A 10 22.55 9.36 -11.23
N ARG A 11 22.47 10.07 -12.36
CA ARG A 11 21.22 10.57 -12.91
C ARG A 11 20.51 9.46 -13.67
N LEU A 12 19.20 9.46 -13.56
CA LEU A 12 18.32 8.55 -14.30
C LEU A 12 17.60 9.33 -15.40
N GLU A 13 17.26 8.66 -16.48
CA GLU A 13 16.53 9.27 -17.59
C GLU A 13 15.66 8.24 -18.29
N GLY A 14 14.45 8.63 -18.65
CA GLY A 14 13.56 7.77 -19.42
C GLY A 14 12.12 7.75 -18.92
N ARG A 15 11.45 6.66 -19.25
CA ARG A 15 10.05 6.42 -18.93
C ARG A 15 9.93 5.18 -18.05
N ILE A 16 9.06 5.25 -17.05
CA ILE A 16 8.77 4.12 -16.15
C ILE A 16 7.27 4.00 -15.95
N LYS A 17 6.77 2.76 -16.05
CA LYS A 17 5.36 2.46 -15.76
C LYS A 17 5.27 1.85 -14.36
N PRO A 18 4.45 2.39 -13.45
CA PRO A 18 4.19 1.78 -12.15
C PRO A 18 3.53 0.42 -12.30
N GLY A 19 3.74 -0.47 -11.35
CA GLY A 19 2.97 -1.71 -11.23
C GLY A 19 1.54 -1.46 -10.79
N GLY A 20 0.71 -2.51 -10.81
CA GLY A 20 -0.64 -2.43 -10.26
C GLY A 20 -0.60 -2.18 -8.75
N ASN A 21 -1.59 -1.45 -8.26
CA ASN A 21 -1.68 -1.06 -6.86
C ASN A 21 -1.79 -2.28 -5.95
N LYS A 22 -0.74 -2.54 -5.16
CA LYS A 22 -0.70 -3.62 -4.18
C LYS A 22 -1.90 -3.59 -3.23
N ASN A 23 -2.20 -2.41 -2.70
CA ASN A 23 -3.24 -2.24 -1.69
C ASN A 23 -4.65 -2.41 -2.28
N ALA A 24 -4.84 -2.21 -3.60
CA ALA A 24 -6.07 -2.55 -4.31
C ALA A 24 -6.10 -4.04 -4.69
N ALA A 25 -4.97 -4.61 -5.13
CA ALA A 25 -4.89 -6.00 -5.58
C ALA A 25 -5.32 -6.99 -4.49
N LEU A 26 -4.89 -6.79 -3.25
CA LEU A 26 -5.15 -7.74 -2.16
C LEU A 26 -6.64 -7.85 -1.77
N PRO A 27 -7.38 -6.75 -1.53
CA PRO A 27 -8.82 -6.84 -1.28
C PRO A 27 -9.61 -7.28 -2.52
N ILE A 28 -9.20 -6.90 -3.74
CA ILE A 28 -9.84 -7.35 -4.98
C ILE A 28 -9.68 -8.86 -5.16
N LEU A 29 -8.51 -9.43 -4.83
CA LEU A 29 -8.30 -10.88 -4.80
C LEU A 29 -9.26 -11.56 -3.82
N ALA A 30 -9.36 -11.05 -2.58
CA ALA A 30 -10.30 -11.59 -1.60
C ALA A 30 -11.76 -11.47 -2.08
N ALA A 31 -12.13 -10.37 -2.72
CA ALA A 31 -13.47 -10.15 -3.27
C ALA A 31 -13.83 -11.09 -4.43
N CYS A 32 -12.85 -11.70 -5.13
CA CYS A 32 -13.11 -12.73 -6.12
C CYS A 32 -13.82 -13.97 -5.54
N LEU A 33 -13.78 -14.17 -4.23
CA LEU A 33 -14.52 -15.23 -3.55
C LEU A 33 -16.04 -14.98 -3.49
N LEU A 34 -16.51 -13.76 -3.78
CA LEU A 34 -17.93 -13.37 -3.63
C LEU A 34 -18.79 -13.79 -4.82
N THR A 35 -18.23 -14.41 -5.85
CA THR A 35 -18.97 -14.90 -7.03
C THR A 35 -18.55 -16.31 -7.41
N ASP A 36 -19.48 -17.05 -8.04
CA ASP A 36 -19.24 -18.36 -8.66
C ASP A 36 -18.78 -18.25 -10.12
N GLU A 37 -18.69 -17.05 -10.66
CA GLU A 37 -18.28 -16.81 -12.03
C GLU A 37 -16.80 -16.43 -12.14
N PRO A 38 -16.14 -16.70 -13.27
CA PRO A 38 -14.72 -16.39 -13.44
C PRO A 38 -14.48 -14.89 -13.53
N ILE A 39 -13.40 -14.45 -12.91
CA ILE A 39 -12.91 -13.07 -12.93
C ILE A 39 -11.52 -13.03 -13.55
N VAL A 40 -11.30 -12.07 -14.45
CA VAL A 40 -9.98 -11.79 -15.02
C VAL A 40 -9.44 -10.49 -14.44
N LEU A 41 -8.31 -10.56 -13.75
CA LEU A 41 -7.60 -9.40 -13.22
C LEU A 41 -6.41 -9.09 -14.10
N ARG A 42 -6.34 -7.84 -14.62
CA ARG A 42 -5.21 -7.30 -15.36
C ARG A 42 -4.38 -6.36 -14.50
N ASN A 43 -3.13 -6.21 -14.85
CA ASN A 43 -2.15 -5.41 -14.11
C ASN A 43 -2.02 -5.85 -12.63
N LEU A 44 -2.19 -7.14 -12.36
CA LEU A 44 -1.97 -7.72 -11.03
C LEU A 44 -0.46 -7.75 -10.77
N PRO A 45 0.07 -7.04 -9.73
CA PRO A 45 1.51 -6.98 -9.51
C PRO A 45 2.06 -8.35 -9.06
N ASP A 46 3.18 -8.77 -9.66
CA ASP A 46 3.84 -10.04 -9.32
C ASP A 46 4.80 -9.87 -8.12
N ILE A 47 4.25 -9.47 -6.99
CA ILE A 47 4.94 -9.26 -5.71
C ILE A 47 4.65 -10.38 -4.73
N GLN A 48 5.49 -10.52 -3.70
CA GLN A 48 5.40 -11.63 -2.76
C GLN A 48 4.06 -11.70 -2.04
N ASP A 49 3.51 -10.57 -1.56
CA ASP A 49 2.25 -10.57 -0.82
C ASP A 49 1.06 -11.03 -1.70
N VAL A 50 1.07 -10.70 -3.00
CA VAL A 50 0.07 -11.17 -3.98
C VAL A 50 0.22 -12.67 -4.24
N ARG A 51 1.45 -13.16 -4.40
CA ARG A 51 1.71 -14.61 -4.60
C ARG A 51 1.22 -15.42 -3.39
N VAL A 52 1.45 -14.95 -2.17
CA VAL A 52 0.97 -15.61 -0.94
C VAL A 52 -0.56 -15.60 -0.88
N MET A 53 -1.21 -14.47 -1.24
CA MET A 53 -2.68 -14.40 -1.27
C MET A 53 -3.26 -15.40 -2.29
N LEU A 54 -2.69 -15.50 -3.49
CA LEU A 54 -3.12 -16.49 -4.49
C LEU A 54 -2.97 -17.92 -3.97
N GLN A 55 -1.85 -18.25 -3.31
CA GLN A 55 -1.65 -19.57 -2.69
C GLN A 55 -2.70 -19.87 -1.60
N ILE A 56 -3.05 -18.89 -0.79
CA ILE A 56 -4.12 -19.05 0.21
C ILE A 56 -5.46 -19.33 -0.50
N MET A 57 -5.77 -18.59 -1.56
CA MET A 57 -7.02 -18.77 -2.32
C MET A 57 -7.07 -20.14 -2.99
N GLU A 58 -5.98 -20.62 -3.58
CA GLU A 58 -5.89 -21.99 -4.14
C GLU A 58 -6.12 -23.03 -3.04
N GLY A 59 -5.52 -22.84 -1.86
CA GLY A 59 -5.68 -23.74 -0.72
C GLY A 59 -7.11 -23.84 -0.20
N ILE A 60 -7.94 -22.84 -0.36
CA ILE A 60 -9.36 -22.84 0.02
C ILE A 60 -10.30 -23.24 -1.13
N GLY A 61 -9.77 -23.56 -2.31
CA GLY A 61 -10.54 -24.12 -3.43
C GLY A 61 -10.76 -23.21 -4.64
N ALA A 62 -10.14 -22.03 -4.69
CA ALA A 62 -10.15 -21.20 -5.88
C ALA A 62 -9.21 -21.78 -6.96
N SER A 63 -9.64 -21.76 -8.22
CA SER A 63 -8.79 -22.03 -9.37
C SER A 63 -8.11 -20.74 -9.80
N VAL A 64 -6.78 -20.75 -9.91
CA VAL A 64 -5.96 -19.62 -10.32
C VAL A 64 -5.21 -19.99 -11.59
N GLU A 65 -5.48 -19.29 -12.68
CA GLU A 65 -4.84 -19.50 -13.98
C GLU A 65 -4.09 -18.23 -14.40
N ARG A 66 -2.78 -18.33 -14.62
CA ARG A 66 -2.00 -17.22 -15.20
C ARG A 66 -2.19 -17.24 -16.72
N LEU A 67 -2.81 -16.17 -17.25
CA LEU A 67 -3.05 -16.03 -18.70
C LEU A 67 -1.86 -15.37 -19.39
N GLU A 68 -1.29 -14.35 -18.77
CA GLU A 68 -0.15 -13.57 -19.25
C GLU A 68 0.64 -13.03 -18.04
N ALA A 69 1.74 -12.33 -18.31
CA ALA A 69 2.40 -11.57 -17.27
C ALA A 69 1.41 -10.55 -16.66
N ASN A 70 1.29 -10.53 -15.33
CA ASN A 70 0.38 -9.63 -14.60
C ASN A 70 -1.12 -9.76 -14.96
N VAL A 71 -1.53 -10.90 -15.60
CA VAL A 71 -2.94 -11.22 -15.91
C VAL A 71 -3.29 -12.59 -15.38
N VAL A 72 -4.29 -12.63 -14.49
CA VAL A 72 -4.71 -13.86 -13.81
C VAL A 72 -6.22 -14.02 -13.94
N ARG A 73 -6.65 -15.25 -14.23
CA ARG A 73 -8.06 -15.66 -14.11
C ARG A 73 -8.25 -16.37 -12.78
N ILE A 74 -9.27 -15.96 -12.02
CA ILE A 74 -9.65 -16.55 -10.75
C ILE A 74 -11.08 -17.07 -10.87
N HIS A 75 -11.30 -18.29 -10.41
CA HIS A 75 -12.63 -18.90 -10.42
C HIS A 75 -12.81 -19.75 -9.18
N THR A 76 -13.78 -19.39 -8.34
CA THR A 76 -14.15 -20.15 -7.14
C THR A 76 -15.55 -20.70 -7.35
N LYS A 77 -15.66 -21.94 -7.81
CA LYS A 77 -16.95 -22.57 -8.12
C LYS A 77 -17.42 -23.48 -6.98
N GLY A 78 -18.66 -23.27 -6.52
CA GLY A 78 -19.28 -24.10 -5.50
C GLY A 78 -18.73 -23.83 -4.10
N GLU A 79 -18.60 -24.89 -3.28
CA GLU A 79 -18.11 -24.77 -1.89
C GLU A 79 -16.63 -24.49 -1.84
N CYS A 80 -16.21 -23.65 -0.92
CA CYS A 80 -14.81 -23.40 -0.57
C CYS A 80 -14.58 -23.63 0.93
N SER A 81 -13.33 -23.88 1.31
CA SER A 81 -12.96 -23.99 2.72
C SER A 81 -13.07 -22.64 3.42
N SER A 82 -13.65 -22.62 4.61
CA SER A 82 -13.68 -21.44 5.49
C SER A 82 -12.40 -21.29 6.35
N GLU A 83 -11.43 -22.20 6.19
CA GLU A 83 -10.22 -22.27 7.00
C GLU A 83 -8.97 -22.13 6.09
N PRO A 84 -8.52 -20.91 5.78
CA PRO A 84 -7.25 -20.66 5.09
C PRO A 84 -6.06 -21.24 5.85
N ASP A 85 -5.02 -21.68 5.10
CA ASP A 85 -3.77 -22.17 5.69
C ASP A 85 -3.20 -21.17 6.71
N PRO A 86 -3.01 -21.56 8.00
CA PRO A 86 -2.58 -20.63 9.03
C PRO A 86 -1.14 -20.13 8.86
N ASP A 87 -0.26 -20.94 8.28
CA ASP A 87 1.15 -20.54 8.10
C ASP A 87 1.30 -19.55 6.94
N LEU A 88 0.54 -19.72 5.87
CA LEU A 88 0.47 -18.72 4.79
C LEU A 88 -0.21 -17.44 5.30
N SER A 89 -1.30 -17.56 6.06
CA SER A 89 -2.05 -16.42 6.61
C SER A 89 -1.18 -15.55 7.53
N ARG A 90 -0.26 -16.14 8.29
CA ARG A 90 0.68 -15.39 9.14
C ARG A 90 1.75 -14.65 8.37
N LYS A 91 2.01 -14.96 7.09
CA LYS A 91 3.03 -14.28 6.28
C LYS A 91 2.61 -12.90 5.82
N ILE A 92 1.31 -12.65 5.66
CA ILE A 92 0.78 -11.38 5.14
C ILE A 92 -0.33 -10.82 6.04
N ARG A 93 -0.34 -9.50 6.20
CA ARG A 93 -1.42 -8.82 6.95
C ARG A 93 -2.76 -8.94 6.24
N ALA A 94 -2.74 -8.96 4.93
CA ALA A 94 -3.94 -8.97 4.09
C ALA A 94 -4.78 -10.25 4.22
N SER A 95 -4.28 -11.31 4.86
CA SER A 95 -5.05 -12.53 5.13
C SER A 95 -6.36 -12.25 5.90
N ILE A 96 -6.40 -11.19 6.70
CA ILE A 96 -7.61 -10.76 7.41
C ILE A 96 -8.74 -10.35 6.45
N LEU A 97 -8.42 -9.92 5.22
CA LEU A 97 -9.40 -9.53 4.20
C LEU A 97 -10.27 -10.68 3.72
N LEU A 98 -9.87 -11.92 3.97
CA LEU A 98 -10.66 -13.09 3.66
C LEU A 98 -11.87 -13.27 4.60
N ALA A 99 -11.88 -12.60 5.75
CA ALA A 99 -12.94 -12.77 6.75
C ALA A 99 -14.33 -12.40 6.21
N GLY A 100 -14.48 -11.21 5.60
CA GLY A 100 -15.74 -10.76 5.01
C GLY A 100 -16.26 -11.68 3.91
N PRO A 101 -15.46 -11.95 2.85
CA PRO A 101 -15.85 -12.86 1.78
C PRO A 101 -16.19 -14.29 2.24
N LEU A 102 -15.41 -14.87 3.16
CA LEU A 102 -15.69 -16.22 3.68
C LEU A 102 -16.97 -16.27 4.51
N LEU A 103 -17.23 -15.24 5.34
CA LEU A 103 -18.50 -15.14 6.04
C LEU A 103 -19.68 -15.03 5.08
N ALA A 104 -19.55 -14.20 4.04
CA ALA A 104 -20.61 -14.02 3.04
C ALA A 104 -20.86 -15.30 2.24
N ARG A 105 -19.80 -16.04 1.86
CA ARG A 105 -19.90 -17.24 1.03
C ARG A 105 -20.17 -18.52 1.83
N CYS A 106 -19.43 -18.75 2.91
CA CYS A 106 -19.43 -20.03 3.64
C CYS A 106 -20.22 -19.95 4.95
N GLY A 107 -20.65 -18.77 5.38
CA GLY A 107 -21.25 -18.57 6.71
C GLY A 107 -20.26 -18.75 7.87
N ALA A 108 -18.98 -18.98 7.58
CA ALA A 108 -17.91 -19.16 8.57
C ALA A 108 -16.57 -18.67 8.03
N ALA A 109 -15.68 -18.26 8.94
CA ALA A 109 -14.29 -17.92 8.63
C ALA A 109 -13.39 -18.20 9.85
N VAL A 110 -12.30 -18.92 9.65
CA VAL A 110 -11.26 -19.15 10.66
C VAL A 110 -9.98 -18.49 10.16
N ILE A 111 -9.62 -17.33 10.73
CA ILE A 111 -8.47 -16.55 10.28
C ILE A 111 -7.38 -16.57 11.35
N ALA A 112 -6.22 -17.12 11.03
CA ALA A 112 -5.06 -17.03 11.91
C ALA A 112 -4.68 -15.57 12.15
N LYS A 113 -4.17 -15.23 13.35
CA LYS A 113 -3.73 -13.85 13.62
C LYS A 113 -2.71 -13.40 12.57
N PRO A 114 -3.05 -12.37 11.79
CA PRO A 114 -2.26 -11.98 10.62
C PRO A 114 -0.90 -11.39 11.03
N GLY A 115 0.13 -11.71 10.26
CA GLY A 115 1.46 -11.12 10.38
C GLY A 115 1.56 -9.74 9.74
N GLY A 116 2.68 -9.47 9.10
CA GLY A 116 2.98 -8.24 8.36
C GLY A 116 4.08 -7.41 9.00
N ASP A 117 4.25 -6.17 8.54
CA ASP A 117 5.32 -5.28 8.96
C ASP A 117 5.19 -4.86 10.42
N ALA A 118 6.33 -4.78 11.11
CA ALA A 118 6.43 -4.33 12.51
C ALA A 118 6.57 -2.80 12.57
N ILE A 119 5.51 -2.08 12.16
CA ILE A 119 5.48 -0.60 12.09
C ILE A 119 4.72 0.05 13.24
N GLY A 120 4.33 -0.72 14.25
CA GLY A 120 3.53 -0.29 15.39
C GLY A 120 2.34 -1.20 15.66
N ARG A 121 1.49 -0.83 16.61
CA ARG A 121 0.28 -1.58 16.93
C ARG A 121 -0.74 -1.45 15.80
N ARG A 122 -1.10 -2.59 15.21
CA ARG A 122 -2.09 -2.68 14.14
C ARG A 122 -3.29 -3.48 14.62
N ARG A 123 -4.31 -2.76 15.09
CA ARG A 123 -5.53 -3.35 15.64
C ARG A 123 -6.32 -4.12 14.57
N VAL A 124 -7.07 -5.12 14.99
CA VAL A 124 -8.02 -5.89 14.18
C VAL A 124 -9.45 -5.67 14.70
N ASP A 125 -9.58 -4.99 15.85
CA ASP A 125 -10.84 -4.81 16.56
C ASP A 125 -11.92 -4.20 15.66
N THR A 126 -11.58 -3.17 14.87
CA THR A 126 -12.51 -2.52 13.93
C THR A 126 -13.09 -3.49 12.90
N HIS A 127 -12.31 -4.48 12.43
CA HIS A 127 -12.82 -5.55 11.56
C HIS A 127 -13.88 -6.38 12.27
N LEU A 128 -13.57 -6.80 13.49
CA LEU A 128 -14.46 -7.67 14.29
C LEU A 128 -15.77 -6.93 14.60
N LEU A 129 -15.68 -5.67 15.06
CA LEU A 129 -16.85 -4.85 15.33
C LEU A 129 -17.75 -4.66 14.10
N ALA A 130 -17.17 -4.46 12.93
CA ALA A 130 -17.92 -4.30 11.69
C ALA A 130 -18.63 -5.61 11.30
N LEU A 131 -17.96 -6.76 11.42
CA LEU A 131 -18.54 -8.06 11.11
C LEU A 131 -19.62 -8.47 12.14
N GLU A 132 -19.41 -8.17 13.43
CA GLU A 132 -20.44 -8.36 14.47
C GLU A 132 -21.68 -7.51 14.20
N ALA A 133 -21.52 -6.27 13.76
CA ALA A 133 -22.65 -5.41 13.39
C ALA A 133 -23.49 -6.01 12.25
N LEU A 134 -22.86 -6.76 11.31
CA LEU A 134 -23.54 -7.50 10.25
C LEU A 134 -24.11 -8.85 10.71
N GLY A 135 -23.97 -9.20 12.00
CA GLY A 135 -24.58 -10.39 12.62
C GLY A 135 -23.63 -11.56 12.83
N ALA A 136 -22.31 -11.42 12.60
CA ALA A 136 -21.36 -12.49 12.86
C ALA A 136 -21.15 -12.70 14.36
N GLN A 137 -21.03 -13.97 14.76
CA GLN A 137 -20.56 -14.37 16.09
C GLN A 137 -19.05 -14.59 16.01
N ILE A 138 -18.29 -14.04 16.96
CA ILE A 138 -16.84 -14.03 16.89
C ILE A 138 -16.25 -14.59 18.20
N GLU A 139 -15.37 -15.58 18.06
CA GLU A 139 -14.55 -16.12 19.13
C GLU A 139 -13.08 -15.75 18.89
N VAL A 140 -12.46 -15.13 19.87
CA VAL A 140 -11.05 -14.69 19.80
C VAL A 140 -10.19 -15.59 20.65
N SER A 141 -9.26 -16.29 20.02
CA SER A 141 -8.24 -17.09 20.71
C SER A 141 -6.86 -16.42 20.69
N ALA A 142 -5.87 -17.04 21.29
CA ALA A 142 -4.48 -16.57 21.22
C ALA A 142 -3.91 -16.62 19.78
N GLN A 143 -4.42 -17.50 18.91
CA GLN A 143 -3.80 -17.79 17.61
C GLN A 143 -4.68 -17.42 16.42
N GLU A 144 -5.99 -17.31 16.59
CA GLU A 144 -6.94 -17.13 15.48
C GLU A 144 -8.23 -16.43 15.91
N TYR A 145 -8.99 -16.00 14.92
CA TYR A 145 -10.35 -15.51 15.02
C TYR A 145 -11.27 -16.55 14.36
N ARG A 146 -12.25 -17.09 15.13
CA ARG A 146 -13.31 -17.96 14.61
C ARG A 146 -14.57 -17.16 14.49
N MET A 147 -15.14 -17.12 13.31
CA MET A 147 -16.30 -16.33 13.00
C MET A 147 -17.36 -17.20 12.34
N SER A 148 -18.63 -16.98 12.69
CA SER A 148 -19.75 -17.68 12.08
C SER A 148 -20.98 -16.79 11.98
N VAL A 149 -21.78 -17.01 10.97
CA VAL A 149 -23.05 -16.31 10.77
C VAL A 149 -24.01 -17.22 10.02
N ARG A 150 -25.29 -17.14 10.35
CA ARG A 150 -26.32 -17.85 9.57
C ARG A 150 -26.68 -17.09 8.30
N HIS A 151 -26.88 -15.78 8.42
CA HIS A 151 -27.15 -14.84 7.34
C HIS A 151 -26.62 -13.48 7.74
N LEU A 152 -25.83 -12.86 6.88
CA LEU A 152 -25.41 -11.47 7.05
C LEU A 152 -26.59 -10.54 6.85
N ARG A 153 -26.72 -9.52 7.70
CA ARG A 153 -27.79 -8.52 7.64
C ARG A 153 -27.21 -7.13 7.61
N GLY A 154 -27.81 -6.28 6.78
CA GLY A 154 -27.45 -4.87 6.70
C GLY A 154 -27.58 -4.17 8.05
N ALA A 155 -26.66 -3.25 8.32
CA ALA A 155 -26.56 -2.54 9.58
C ALA A 155 -26.10 -1.09 9.41
N ASN A 156 -26.44 -0.24 10.38
CA ASN A 156 -25.82 1.08 10.50
C ASN A 156 -24.66 0.95 11.47
N MET A 157 -23.45 1.24 11.01
CA MET A 157 -22.25 1.12 11.83
C MET A 157 -21.38 2.37 11.75
N PHE A 158 -20.68 2.65 12.84
CA PHE A 158 -19.62 3.65 12.92
C PHE A 158 -18.33 2.89 13.21
N LEU A 159 -17.33 3.00 12.32
CA LEU A 159 -16.02 2.42 12.54
C LEU A 159 -15.25 3.28 13.56
N ASP A 160 -14.77 2.69 14.64
CA ASP A 160 -14.02 3.37 15.70
C ASP A 160 -12.67 3.92 15.22
N GLU A 161 -12.19 3.41 14.08
CA GLU A 161 -11.01 3.87 13.35
C GLU A 161 -11.33 3.87 11.84
N ALA A 162 -10.87 4.89 11.10
CA ALA A 162 -10.93 4.91 9.63
C ALA A 162 -9.92 3.90 9.04
N SER A 163 -10.08 2.64 9.44
CA SER A 163 -9.22 1.54 9.04
C SER A 163 -9.53 1.12 7.61
N VAL A 164 -8.52 1.14 6.74
CA VAL A 164 -8.62 0.72 5.34
C VAL A 164 -9.14 -0.72 5.24
N THR A 165 -8.42 -1.67 5.82
CA THR A 165 -8.75 -3.10 5.69
C THR A 165 -10.04 -3.48 6.42
N ALA A 166 -10.41 -2.78 7.50
CA ALA A 166 -11.70 -3.01 8.16
C ALA A 166 -12.86 -2.50 7.30
N THR A 167 -12.70 -1.32 6.67
CA THR A 167 -13.67 -0.81 5.68
C THR A 167 -13.83 -1.79 4.53
N GLU A 168 -12.75 -2.30 3.97
CA GLU A 168 -12.77 -3.28 2.88
C GLU A 168 -13.49 -4.58 3.28
N ASN A 169 -13.23 -5.11 4.47
CA ASN A 169 -13.94 -6.29 4.99
C ASN A 169 -15.44 -6.02 5.19
N ALA A 170 -15.78 -4.86 5.76
CA ALA A 170 -17.18 -4.47 5.94
C ALA A 170 -17.91 -4.36 4.60
N ILE A 171 -17.29 -3.74 3.58
CA ILE A 171 -17.83 -3.64 2.23
C ILE A 171 -18.08 -5.04 1.64
N MET A 172 -17.05 -5.90 1.66
CA MET A 172 -17.13 -7.24 1.07
C MET A 172 -18.18 -8.14 1.75
N ALA A 173 -18.39 -7.99 3.04
CA ALA A 173 -19.46 -8.69 3.75
C ALA A 173 -20.83 -8.09 3.47
N ALA A 174 -20.94 -6.76 3.37
CA ALA A 174 -22.21 -6.04 3.20
C ALA A 174 -22.82 -6.20 1.81
N VAL A 175 -22.03 -6.39 0.75
CA VAL A 175 -22.55 -6.49 -0.63
C VAL A 175 -23.47 -7.68 -0.86
N LEU A 176 -23.35 -8.74 -0.04
CA LEU A 176 -24.25 -9.92 -0.07
C LEU A 176 -25.11 -10.03 1.21
N ALA A 177 -25.13 -9.01 2.08
CA ALA A 177 -25.94 -9.00 3.27
C ALA A 177 -27.40 -8.64 2.94
N GLU A 178 -28.37 -9.22 3.64
CA GLU A 178 -29.79 -8.90 3.49
C GLU A 178 -30.09 -7.45 3.92
N GLY A 179 -30.63 -6.61 3.03
CA GLY A 179 -31.01 -5.24 3.32
C GLY A 179 -29.96 -4.18 3.00
N GLU A 180 -29.93 -3.11 3.76
CA GLU A 180 -29.06 -1.95 3.53
C GLU A 180 -28.04 -1.78 4.67
N THR A 181 -26.79 -1.48 4.32
CA THR A 181 -25.72 -1.15 5.26
C THR A 181 -25.26 0.28 5.08
N LEU A 182 -25.15 1.03 6.19
CA LEU A 182 -24.52 2.34 6.23
C LEU A 182 -23.24 2.26 7.06
N ILE A 183 -22.11 2.60 6.46
CA ILE A 183 -20.81 2.61 7.12
C ILE A 183 -20.37 4.07 7.28
N TYR A 184 -20.25 4.55 8.52
CA TYR A 184 -19.71 5.85 8.85
C TYR A 184 -18.26 5.73 9.31
N ASN A 185 -17.47 6.78 9.12
CA ASN A 185 -16.04 6.82 9.34
C ASN A 185 -15.27 5.76 8.52
N ALA A 186 -15.79 5.46 7.33
CA ALA A 186 -15.15 4.57 6.37
C ALA A 186 -13.83 5.18 5.87
N ALA A 187 -12.83 4.37 5.62
CA ALA A 187 -11.66 4.75 4.86
C ALA A 187 -12.05 5.06 3.40
N ALA A 188 -11.40 6.07 2.80
CA ALA A 188 -11.72 6.55 1.46
C ALA A 188 -10.49 6.61 0.53
N GLU A 189 -9.44 5.87 0.87
CA GLU A 189 -8.21 5.77 0.09
C GLU A 189 -8.48 5.28 -1.33
N PRO A 190 -7.63 5.63 -2.32
CA PRO A 190 -7.81 5.22 -3.71
C PRO A 190 -8.09 3.73 -3.90
N HIS A 191 -7.40 2.86 -3.17
CA HIS A 191 -7.58 1.42 -3.27
C HIS A 191 -8.90 0.91 -2.67
N VAL A 192 -9.49 1.62 -1.70
CA VAL A 192 -10.86 1.34 -1.23
C VAL A 192 -11.88 1.73 -2.31
N GLN A 193 -11.64 2.85 -3.01
CA GLN A 193 -12.47 3.28 -4.15
C GLN A 193 -12.37 2.26 -5.30
N ASP A 194 -11.18 1.71 -5.55
CA ASP A 194 -10.93 0.67 -6.57
C ASP A 194 -11.71 -0.61 -6.24
N LEU A 195 -11.70 -1.05 -4.96
CA LEU A 195 -12.51 -2.19 -4.50
C LEU A 195 -14.01 -1.95 -4.70
N CYS A 196 -14.51 -0.77 -4.32
CA CYS A 196 -15.92 -0.43 -4.54
C CYS A 196 -16.28 -0.42 -6.03
N SER A 197 -15.41 0.13 -6.87
CA SER A 197 -15.59 0.18 -8.32
C SER A 197 -15.58 -1.23 -8.94
N PHE A 198 -14.67 -2.08 -8.49
CA PHE A 198 -14.62 -3.49 -8.87
C PHE A 198 -15.91 -4.23 -8.48
N LEU A 199 -16.38 -4.10 -7.24
CA LEU A 199 -17.60 -4.76 -6.79
C LEU A 199 -18.83 -4.24 -7.52
N ASN A 200 -18.94 -2.93 -7.78
CA ASN A 200 -20.03 -2.36 -8.58
C ASN A 200 -19.98 -2.86 -10.03
N LEU A 201 -18.78 -3.06 -10.60
CA LEU A 201 -18.64 -3.71 -11.91
C LEU A 201 -19.22 -5.13 -11.90
N LEU A 202 -19.12 -5.85 -10.79
CA LEU A 202 -19.68 -7.21 -10.63
C LEU A 202 -21.18 -7.22 -10.23
N GLY A 203 -21.83 -6.07 -10.15
CA GLY A 203 -23.26 -5.96 -9.86
C GLY A 203 -23.62 -5.55 -8.44
N ALA A 204 -22.65 -5.22 -7.57
CA ALA A 204 -22.93 -4.64 -6.26
C ALA A 204 -23.56 -3.24 -6.39
N GLN A 205 -24.17 -2.76 -5.30
CA GLN A 205 -24.81 -1.45 -5.22
C GLN A 205 -24.18 -0.63 -4.09
N ILE A 206 -23.03 0.01 -4.38
CA ILE A 206 -22.25 0.81 -3.43
C ILE A 206 -22.32 2.27 -3.85
N GLU A 207 -22.79 3.14 -2.96
CA GLU A 207 -22.83 4.60 -3.11
C GLU A 207 -21.92 5.28 -2.07
N GLY A 208 -21.56 6.55 -2.30
CA GLY A 208 -20.70 7.32 -1.41
C GLY A 208 -19.21 7.03 -1.57
N ILE A 209 -18.80 6.39 -2.67
CA ILE A 209 -17.39 6.11 -2.97
C ILE A 209 -16.57 7.40 -2.92
N ALA A 210 -15.35 7.33 -2.40
CA ALA A 210 -14.43 8.44 -2.14
C ALA A 210 -14.86 9.37 -0.99
N THR A 211 -15.85 8.98 -0.19
CA THR A 211 -16.24 9.68 1.04
C THR A 211 -16.07 8.78 2.27
N ASN A 212 -16.20 9.36 3.46
CA ASN A 212 -16.16 8.62 4.72
C ASN A 212 -17.51 8.01 5.13
N SER A 213 -18.49 8.01 4.22
CA SER A 213 -19.82 7.43 4.45
C SER A 213 -20.23 6.62 3.23
N LEU A 214 -20.36 5.32 3.41
CA LEU A 214 -20.76 4.39 2.35
C LEU A 214 -22.16 3.87 2.62
N ARG A 215 -22.96 3.77 1.54
CA ARG A 215 -24.26 3.09 1.53
C ARG A 215 -24.15 1.89 0.61
N ILE A 216 -24.51 0.72 1.12
CA ILE A 216 -24.43 -0.55 0.40
C ILE A 216 -25.78 -1.23 0.49
N ARG A 217 -26.39 -1.54 -0.66
CA ARG A 217 -27.55 -2.42 -0.73
C ARG A 217 -27.08 -3.81 -1.09
N GLY A 218 -27.38 -4.78 -0.25
CA GLY A 218 -27.08 -6.16 -0.52
C GLY A 218 -27.79 -6.68 -1.75
N VAL A 219 -27.12 -7.56 -2.47
CA VAL A 219 -27.65 -8.24 -3.66
C VAL A 219 -27.60 -9.76 -3.46
N ASP A 220 -28.44 -10.49 -4.19
CA ASP A 220 -28.51 -11.95 -4.07
C ASP A 220 -27.26 -12.64 -4.61
N SER A 221 -26.61 -12.07 -5.63
CA SER A 221 -25.40 -12.62 -6.24
C SER A 221 -24.62 -11.55 -6.99
N LEU A 222 -23.31 -11.78 -7.13
CA LEU A 222 -22.42 -11.02 -8.02
C LEU A 222 -22.09 -11.87 -9.24
N HIS A 223 -21.89 -11.22 -10.39
CA HIS A 223 -21.44 -11.89 -11.61
C HIS A 223 -19.92 -11.82 -11.78
N GLY A 224 -19.37 -12.53 -12.75
CA GLY A 224 -17.98 -12.46 -13.17
C GLY A 224 -17.69 -11.23 -14.02
N GLY A 225 -16.40 -11.05 -14.37
CA GLY A 225 -16.00 -9.93 -15.19
C GLY A 225 -14.50 -9.79 -15.35
N GLU A 226 -14.11 -8.69 -15.98
CA GLU A 226 -12.71 -8.32 -16.14
C GLU A 226 -12.45 -6.96 -15.49
N PHE A 227 -11.38 -6.84 -14.70
CA PHE A 227 -10.99 -5.59 -14.04
C PHE A 227 -9.51 -5.31 -14.23
N HIS A 228 -9.19 -4.06 -14.53
CA HIS A 228 -7.81 -3.59 -14.60
C HIS A 228 -7.45 -2.88 -13.30
N ILE A 229 -6.52 -3.43 -12.54
CA ILE A 229 -6.02 -2.83 -11.30
C ILE A 229 -5.25 -1.56 -11.65
N PRO A 230 -5.64 -0.38 -11.12
CA PRO A 230 -4.94 0.88 -11.40
C PRO A 230 -3.48 0.85 -10.96
N SER A 231 -2.66 1.74 -11.52
CA SER A 231 -1.26 1.90 -11.12
C SER A 231 -1.14 2.28 -9.64
N ASP A 232 -0.10 1.77 -8.98
CA ASP A 232 0.17 2.04 -7.56
C ASP A 232 0.63 3.49 -7.35
N HIS A 233 -0.24 4.34 -6.80
CA HIS A 233 0.06 5.75 -6.50
C HIS A 233 1.20 5.92 -5.48
N ILE A 234 1.47 4.92 -4.63
CA ILE A 234 2.62 4.92 -3.72
C ILE A 234 3.91 4.68 -4.49
N GLU A 235 3.88 3.79 -5.48
CA GLU A 235 5.01 3.59 -6.39
C GLU A 235 5.27 4.85 -7.24
N VAL A 236 4.21 5.50 -7.73
CA VAL A 236 4.29 6.81 -8.42
C VAL A 236 4.99 7.85 -7.55
N GLY A 237 4.55 8.01 -6.29
CA GLY A 237 5.17 8.93 -5.33
C GLY A 237 6.65 8.60 -5.07
N SER A 238 6.98 7.31 -5.01
CA SER A 238 8.36 6.84 -4.85
C SER A 238 9.24 7.21 -6.05
N TYR A 239 8.73 7.07 -7.28
CA TYR A 239 9.47 7.47 -8.50
C TYR A 239 9.61 8.99 -8.64
N ILE A 240 8.62 9.77 -8.21
CA ILE A 240 8.75 11.23 -8.14
C ILE A 240 9.88 11.59 -7.18
N GLY A 241 9.88 11.00 -5.98
CA GLY A 241 10.94 11.19 -5.00
C GLY A 241 12.32 10.79 -5.53
N LEU A 242 12.41 9.63 -6.18
CA LEU A 242 13.64 9.14 -6.81
C LEU A 242 14.18 10.14 -7.83
N ALA A 243 13.35 10.57 -8.77
CA ALA A 243 13.74 11.54 -9.79
C ALA A 243 14.28 12.84 -9.18
N ALA A 244 13.58 13.35 -8.15
CA ALA A 244 13.96 14.58 -7.47
C ALA A 244 15.32 14.46 -6.75
N VAL A 245 15.54 13.43 -5.91
CA VAL A 245 16.76 13.29 -5.11
C VAL A 245 17.99 12.92 -5.96
N THR A 246 17.79 12.25 -7.10
CA THR A 246 18.87 11.92 -8.06
C THR A 246 19.07 13.01 -9.13
N ARG A 247 18.32 14.10 -9.08
CA ARG A 247 18.32 15.19 -10.08
C ARG A 247 18.13 14.68 -11.51
N SER A 248 17.20 13.78 -11.66
CA SER A 248 16.84 13.04 -12.86
C SER A 248 15.63 13.63 -13.56
N GLU A 249 15.47 13.32 -14.84
CA GLU A 249 14.23 13.57 -15.58
C GLU A 249 13.54 12.24 -15.86
N LEU A 250 12.36 12.04 -15.28
CA LEU A 250 11.56 10.85 -15.50
C LEU A 250 10.15 11.19 -15.98
N VAL A 251 9.62 10.36 -16.87
CA VAL A 251 8.19 10.31 -17.19
C VAL A 251 7.61 9.05 -16.58
N ILE A 252 6.66 9.23 -15.68
CA ILE A 252 5.94 8.16 -15.02
C ILE A 252 4.65 7.95 -15.79
N GLU A 253 4.54 6.81 -16.47
CA GLU A 253 3.41 6.49 -17.34
C GLU A 253 2.21 6.00 -16.55
N ASP A 254 1.00 6.34 -17.00
CA ASP A 254 -0.26 5.90 -16.38
C ASP A 254 -0.28 6.14 -14.85
N ALA A 255 0.16 7.31 -14.42
CA ALA A 255 0.50 7.67 -13.05
C ALA A 255 -0.71 8.03 -12.16
N VAL A 256 -1.93 7.84 -12.65
CA VAL A 256 -3.20 8.14 -11.95
C VAL A 256 -3.17 9.52 -11.26
N PRO A 257 -3.01 10.64 -12.00
CA PRO A 257 -2.77 11.98 -11.42
C PRO A 257 -3.83 12.43 -10.41
N ASN A 258 -5.06 11.94 -10.55
CA ASN A 258 -6.17 12.25 -9.63
C ASN A 258 -5.94 11.73 -8.21
N HIS A 259 -5.08 10.74 -8.02
CA HIS A 259 -4.70 10.21 -6.71
C HIS A 259 -3.48 10.94 -6.09
N MET A 260 -2.92 11.92 -6.81
CA MET A 260 -1.66 12.57 -6.41
C MET A 260 -1.82 13.98 -5.82
N TYR A 261 -3.05 14.47 -5.58
CA TYR A 261 -3.26 15.85 -5.13
C TYR A 261 -2.58 16.17 -3.80
N SER A 262 -2.78 15.36 -2.76
CA SER A 262 -2.15 15.57 -1.46
C SER A 262 -0.64 15.35 -1.52
N VAL A 263 -0.21 14.38 -2.31
CA VAL A 263 1.22 14.09 -2.52
C VAL A 263 1.89 15.29 -3.20
N ARG A 264 1.30 15.80 -4.29
CA ARG A 264 1.79 16.98 -4.99
C ARG A 264 1.91 18.19 -4.06
N TYR A 265 0.86 18.49 -3.29
CA TYR A 265 0.86 19.60 -2.35
C TYR A 265 2.01 19.52 -1.34
N MET A 266 2.28 18.33 -0.79
CA MET A 266 3.38 18.14 0.16
C MET A 266 4.75 18.15 -0.51
N LEU A 267 4.87 17.67 -1.76
CA LEU A 267 6.09 17.75 -2.55
C LEU A 267 6.46 19.21 -2.87
N GLU A 268 5.48 20.07 -3.15
CA GLU A 268 5.70 21.50 -3.38
C GLU A 268 6.30 22.20 -2.15
N LYS A 269 5.99 21.74 -0.92
CA LYS A 269 6.58 22.27 0.34
C LYS A 269 8.10 22.02 0.43
N VAL A 270 8.60 20.99 -0.22
CA VAL A 270 10.04 20.66 -0.27
C VAL A 270 10.70 21.04 -1.60
N GLY A 271 9.99 21.83 -2.42
CA GLY A 271 10.50 22.41 -3.67
C GLY A 271 10.57 21.42 -4.83
N ILE A 272 9.64 20.47 -4.89
CA ILE A 272 9.46 19.56 -6.02
C ILE A 272 8.21 19.97 -6.79
N ASP A 273 8.39 20.24 -8.09
CA ASP A 273 7.32 20.55 -9.04
C ASP A 273 7.19 19.41 -10.06
N ILE A 274 5.97 18.95 -10.31
CA ILE A 274 5.64 17.94 -11.30
C ILE A 274 4.73 18.49 -12.39
N LYS A 275 4.81 17.93 -13.60
CA LYS A 275 3.93 18.28 -14.72
C LYS A 275 3.03 17.11 -15.04
N ILE A 276 1.71 17.36 -15.06
CA ILE A 276 0.72 16.37 -15.46
C ILE A 276 0.55 16.46 -16.98
N GLU A 277 0.78 15.36 -17.69
CA GLU A 277 0.68 15.25 -19.15
C GLU A 277 -0.33 14.13 -19.49
N GLY A 278 -1.62 14.46 -19.45
CA GLY A 278 -2.69 13.48 -19.61
C GLY A 278 -2.75 12.49 -18.43
N LYS A 279 -2.43 11.22 -18.67
CA LYS A 279 -2.32 10.18 -17.64
C LYS A 279 -0.92 10.05 -17.04
N ASP A 280 0.07 10.70 -17.66
CA ASP A 280 1.47 10.61 -17.27
C ASP A 280 1.83 11.78 -16.35
N ILE A 281 2.87 11.57 -15.55
CA ILE A 281 3.52 12.61 -14.74
C ILE A 281 4.97 12.72 -15.19
N ARG A 282 5.36 13.93 -15.61
CA ARG A 282 6.76 14.27 -15.87
C ARG A 282 7.36 14.94 -14.63
N VAL A 283 8.51 14.45 -14.20
CA VAL A 283 9.33 15.04 -13.15
C VAL A 283 10.55 15.69 -13.83
N PRO A 284 10.64 17.04 -13.91
CA PRO A 284 11.79 17.71 -14.50
C PRO A 284 13.07 17.52 -13.66
N LYS A 285 14.24 17.53 -14.33
CA LYS A 285 15.54 17.38 -13.66
C LYS A 285 15.93 18.56 -12.75
N ASP A 286 15.41 19.75 -13.07
CA ASP A 286 15.80 21.00 -12.40
C ASP A 286 14.82 21.32 -11.25
N GLN A 287 14.83 20.45 -10.21
CA GLN A 287 14.06 20.66 -8.99
C GLN A 287 14.77 21.65 -8.05
N ALA A 288 14.02 22.56 -7.44
CA ALA A 288 14.56 23.53 -6.49
C ALA A 288 15.14 22.85 -5.26
N LEU A 289 14.51 21.76 -4.77
CA LEU A 289 14.83 21.04 -3.56
C LEU A 289 15.15 22.03 -2.41
N ARG A 290 14.21 22.91 -2.15
CA ARG A 290 14.28 23.91 -1.08
C ARG A 290 12.96 23.94 -0.34
N VAL A 291 13.03 23.87 0.99
CA VAL A 291 11.87 23.94 1.86
C VAL A 291 11.19 25.31 1.72
N ARG A 292 9.90 25.30 1.44
CA ARG A 292 9.04 26.51 1.45
C ARG A 292 8.47 26.67 2.86
N TYR A 293 8.91 27.70 3.56
CA TYR A 293 8.41 27.99 4.90
C TYR A 293 6.94 28.42 4.86
N ASP A 294 6.19 28.06 5.89
CA ASP A 294 4.81 28.49 6.06
C ASP A 294 4.71 29.99 6.35
N ILE A 295 3.50 30.55 6.41
CA ILE A 295 3.26 31.98 6.65
C ILE A 295 3.98 32.43 7.92
N GLY A 296 4.65 33.60 7.86
CA GLY A 296 5.45 34.13 8.97
C GLY A 296 6.81 33.44 9.15
N ALA A 297 7.32 32.76 8.11
CA ALA A 297 8.57 32.01 8.11
C ALA A 297 8.60 30.85 9.13
N ALA A 298 7.43 30.32 9.48
CA ALA A 298 7.33 29.17 10.35
C ALA A 298 7.87 27.91 9.67
N VAL A 299 8.53 27.02 10.44
CA VAL A 299 9.00 25.72 9.94
C VAL A 299 7.80 24.89 9.51
N PRO A 300 7.74 24.45 8.23
CA PRO A 300 6.62 23.68 7.75
C PRO A 300 6.56 22.30 8.39
N LYS A 301 5.33 21.82 8.55
CA LYS A 301 5.03 20.45 8.96
C LYS A 301 4.54 19.64 7.77
N ILE A 302 5.04 18.42 7.64
CA ILE A 302 4.50 17.39 6.76
C ILE A 302 4.01 16.26 7.64
N ASP A 303 2.71 16.00 7.59
CA ASP A 303 2.05 14.99 8.39
C ASP A 303 1.20 14.07 7.50
N ASP A 304 1.15 12.81 7.88
CA ASP A 304 0.30 11.81 7.28
C ASP A 304 -1.10 11.79 7.90
N GLY A 305 -2.00 11.03 7.30
CA GLY A 305 -3.33 10.80 7.82
C GLY A 305 -4.22 10.07 6.84
N PRO A 306 -5.46 9.71 7.25
CA PRO A 306 -6.44 9.12 6.37
C PRO A 306 -6.71 10.01 5.16
N TRP A 307 -7.02 9.37 4.02
CA TRP A 307 -7.33 10.08 2.77
C TRP A 307 -8.39 11.18 2.97
N PRO A 308 -8.26 12.38 2.37
CA PRO A 308 -7.29 12.74 1.31
C PRO A 308 -5.97 13.36 1.82
N LEU A 309 -5.60 13.15 3.08
CA LEU A 309 -4.31 13.61 3.60
C LEU A 309 -3.14 12.85 2.97
N PHE A 310 -1.91 13.26 3.33
CA PHE A 310 -0.70 12.64 2.79
C PHE A 310 -0.59 11.18 3.23
N PRO A 311 -0.36 10.23 2.30
CA PRO A 311 -0.33 8.81 2.64
C PRO A 311 0.84 8.46 3.57
N ALA A 312 0.57 7.74 4.67
CA ALA A 312 1.59 7.23 5.59
C ALA A 312 2.66 6.38 4.87
N ASP A 313 2.26 5.65 3.83
CA ASP A 313 3.17 4.81 3.02
C ASP A 313 4.22 5.61 2.22
N LEU A 314 4.00 6.91 1.98
CA LEU A 314 4.95 7.80 1.32
C LEU A 314 5.80 8.61 2.31
N LEU A 315 5.52 8.55 3.62
CA LEU A 315 6.24 9.38 4.57
C LEU A 315 7.74 9.04 4.63
N SER A 316 8.09 7.75 4.53
CA SER A 316 9.50 7.32 4.47
C SER A 316 10.24 7.89 3.25
N ILE A 317 9.58 7.97 2.10
CA ILE A 317 10.11 8.60 0.88
C ILE A 317 10.28 10.11 1.10
N MET A 318 9.27 10.76 1.70
CA MET A 318 9.30 12.20 2.01
C MET A 318 10.45 12.55 2.96
N ILE A 319 10.77 11.68 3.92
CA ILE A 319 11.92 11.86 4.82
C ILE A 319 13.23 11.91 4.02
N VAL A 320 13.42 10.98 3.06
CA VAL A 320 14.62 11.02 2.21
C VAL A 320 14.67 12.29 1.36
N ILE A 321 13.55 12.68 0.75
CA ILE A 321 13.45 13.94 0.01
C ILE A 321 13.85 15.13 0.89
N ALA A 322 13.32 15.20 2.12
CA ALA A 322 13.60 16.26 3.06
C ALA A 322 15.08 16.34 3.44
N THR A 323 15.82 15.22 3.50
CA THR A 323 17.28 15.25 3.72
C THR A 323 18.03 15.95 2.61
N GLN A 324 17.49 15.96 1.37
CA GLN A 324 18.11 16.55 0.18
C GLN A 324 17.62 17.99 -0.10
N ALA A 325 16.46 18.40 0.44
CA ALA A 325 15.92 19.74 0.28
C ALA A 325 16.56 20.72 1.27
N GLU A 326 17.13 21.83 0.76
CA GLU A 326 17.74 22.87 1.60
C GLU A 326 16.68 23.51 2.54
N GLY A 327 16.91 23.48 3.85
CA GLY A 327 16.03 24.05 4.89
C GLY A 327 15.69 23.05 5.98
N THR A 328 14.70 23.40 6.80
CA THR A 328 14.25 22.59 7.94
C THR A 328 12.78 22.26 7.79
N VAL A 329 12.40 21.03 8.04
CA VAL A 329 11.02 20.56 8.02
C VAL A 329 10.76 19.61 9.19
N MET A 330 9.56 19.68 9.77
CA MET A 330 9.10 18.70 10.74
C MET A 330 8.26 17.64 10.05
N ILE A 331 8.61 16.39 10.26
CA ILE A 331 7.80 15.23 9.88
C ILE A 331 6.98 14.79 11.09
N PHE A 332 5.70 14.52 10.88
CA PHE A 332 4.81 14.02 11.92
C PHE A 332 4.06 12.78 11.42
N GLU A 333 4.53 11.59 11.81
CA GLU A 333 3.89 10.31 11.60
C GLU A 333 2.77 10.12 12.61
N LYS A 334 1.52 10.14 12.18
CA LYS A 334 0.34 10.03 13.06
C LYS A 334 -0.20 8.61 13.14
N MET A 335 0.05 7.82 12.10
CA MET A 335 -0.63 6.54 11.90
C MET A 335 0.11 5.36 12.58
N PHE A 336 1.46 5.40 12.65
CA PHE A 336 2.24 4.24 13.07
C PHE A 336 3.47 4.61 13.92
N GLU A 337 3.50 4.17 15.19
CA GLU A 337 4.49 4.60 16.20
C GLU A 337 5.94 4.19 15.88
N SER A 338 6.14 3.13 15.08
CA SER A 338 7.49 2.59 14.84
C SER A 338 8.04 2.93 13.44
N ARG A 339 7.28 3.65 12.61
CA ARG A 339 7.67 3.92 11.22
C ARG A 339 8.89 4.84 11.10
N LEU A 340 9.15 5.70 12.06
CA LEU A 340 10.30 6.62 12.01
C LEU A 340 11.64 6.00 12.42
N PHE A 341 11.65 4.80 12.98
CA PHE A 341 12.90 4.21 13.51
C PHE A 341 13.94 3.87 12.45
N PHE A 342 13.55 3.75 11.16
CA PHE A 342 14.51 3.55 10.08
C PHE A 342 15.42 4.78 9.85
N THR A 343 15.08 5.95 10.39
CA THR A 343 15.86 7.19 10.24
C THR A 343 17.26 7.07 10.81
N ASP A 344 17.53 6.15 11.75
CA ASP A 344 18.87 5.83 12.23
C ASP A 344 19.81 5.40 11.09
N LYS A 345 19.29 4.70 10.07
CA LYS A 345 20.04 4.29 8.88
C LYS A 345 20.40 5.51 8.01
N LEU A 346 19.46 6.46 7.89
CA LEU A 346 19.73 7.71 7.18
C LEU A 346 20.77 8.58 7.92
N ILE A 347 20.72 8.61 9.26
CA ILE A 347 21.74 9.28 10.08
C ILE A 347 23.12 8.63 9.87
N GLN A 348 23.19 7.30 9.82
CA GLN A 348 24.41 6.57 9.48
C GLN A 348 24.95 6.97 8.10
N MET A 349 24.08 7.26 7.12
CA MET A 349 24.45 7.76 5.79
C MET A 349 24.85 9.25 5.79
N GLY A 350 24.73 9.98 6.91
CA GLY A 350 25.09 11.39 7.05
C GLY A 350 23.92 12.36 7.04
N ALA A 351 22.66 11.90 7.12
CA ALA A 351 21.51 12.78 7.26
C ALA A 351 21.49 13.48 8.63
N ARG A 352 21.00 14.72 8.67
CA ARG A 352 20.83 15.50 9.91
C ARG A 352 19.36 15.42 10.33
N ILE A 353 19.06 14.45 11.19
CA ILE A 353 17.72 14.18 11.69
C ILE A 353 17.75 14.18 13.21
N ILE A 354 16.78 14.85 13.82
CA ILE A 354 16.52 14.79 15.26
C ILE A 354 15.20 14.05 15.43
N LEU A 355 15.25 12.82 15.95
CA LEU A 355 14.06 12.08 16.33
C LEU A 355 13.59 12.61 17.68
N CYS A 356 12.46 13.33 17.69
CA CYS A 356 11.92 13.96 18.89
C CYS A 356 11.18 12.95 19.78
N ASP A 357 10.43 12.07 19.16
CA ASP A 357 9.67 10.98 19.77
C ASP A 357 9.29 9.95 18.67
N PRO A 358 8.55 8.87 18.97
CA PRO A 358 8.17 7.86 17.98
C PRO A 358 7.38 8.42 16.78
N HIS A 359 6.78 9.59 16.90
CA HIS A 359 5.90 10.20 15.90
C HIS A 359 6.51 11.42 15.20
N ARG A 360 7.52 12.07 15.77
CA ARG A 360 8.02 13.36 15.24
C ARG A 360 9.52 13.34 15.03
N ALA A 361 9.92 13.82 13.85
CA ALA A 361 11.32 14.06 13.52
C ALA A 361 11.50 15.43 12.88
N ILE A 362 12.60 16.10 13.23
CA ILE A 362 13.05 17.34 12.58
C ILE A 362 14.17 16.98 11.64
N ILE A 363 14.04 17.39 10.37
CA ILE A 363 15.03 17.15 9.33
C ILE A 363 15.63 18.48 8.91
N VAL A 364 16.96 18.55 9.00
CA VAL A 364 17.75 19.67 8.47
C VAL A 364 18.36 19.18 7.16
N GLY A 365 17.79 19.57 6.03
CA GLY A 365 18.15 19.05 4.72
C GLY A 365 19.33 19.77 4.05
N GLY A 366 19.54 19.48 2.77
CA GLY A 366 20.69 19.98 2.00
C GLY A 366 22.00 19.22 2.28
N ASN A 367 21.91 18.01 2.80
CA ASN A 367 23.05 17.19 3.17
C ASN A 367 23.44 16.21 2.04
N ARG A 368 24.73 15.99 1.88
CA ARG A 368 25.22 14.91 1.02
C ARG A 368 25.23 13.61 1.81
N LEU A 369 24.48 12.62 1.32
CA LEU A 369 24.53 11.27 1.85
C LEU A 369 25.75 10.54 1.31
N SER A 370 26.30 9.61 2.09
CA SER A 370 27.38 8.70 1.73
C SER A 370 26.89 7.26 1.74
N GLY A 371 27.47 6.43 0.88
CA GLY A 371 27.17 5.01 0.86
C GLY A 371 27.43 4.36 2.22
N ALA A 372 26.61 3.36 2.55
CA ALA A 372 26.67 2.65 3.82
C ALA A 372 26.14 1.22 3.68
N GLU A 373 26.49 0.39 4.65
CA GLU A 373 25.89 -0.95 4.81
C GLU A 373 24.68 -0.85 5.76
N ILE A 374 23.49 -1.13 5.24
CA ILE A 374 22.23 -0.92 5.92
C ILE A 374 21.27 -2.10 5.68
N SER A 375 20.21 -2.21 6.48
CA SER A 375 19.22 -3.28 6.33
C SER A 375 17.79 -2.71 6.25
N SER A 376 17.01 -3.24 5.32
CA SER A 376 15.60 -2.88 5.14
C SER A 376 14.74 -3.42 6.29
N PRO A 377 14.06 -2.58 7.08
CA PRO A 377 13.21 -3.05 8.17
C PRO A 377 11.81 -3.46 7.71
N ASP A 378 11.29 -2.81 6.67
CA ASP A 378 9.95 -3.01 6.09
C ASP A 378 9.92 -2.59 4.63
N ILE A 379 8.77 -2.76 3.97
CA ILE A 379 8.56 -2.47 2.53
C ILE A 379 8.88 -1.02 2.20
N ARG A 380 8.33 -0.07 2.94
CA ARG A 380 8.34 1.35 2.60
C ARG A 380 9.66 2.02 2.99
N ALA A 381 10.16 1.70 4.17
CA ALA A 381 11.50 2.12 4.58
C ALA A 381 12.58 1.51 3.69
N GLY A 382 12.40 0.26 3.24
CA GLY A 382 13.32 -0.38 2.28
C GLY A 382 13.43 0.40 0.97
N MET A 383 12.31 0.79 0.37
CA MET A 383 12.33 1.63 -0.84
C MET A 383 12.93 3.01 -0.56
N ALA A 384 12.64 3.62 0.58
CA ALA A 384 13.24 4.89 0.97
C ALA A 384 14.77 4.79 1.12
N LEU A 385 15.28 3.70 1.71
CA LEU A 385 16.72 3.43 1.81
C LEU A 385 17.35 3.19 0.44
N LEU A 386 16.64 2.58 -0.51
CA LEU A 386 17.08 2.44 -1.90
C LEU A 386 17.21 3.82 -2.58
N LEU A 387 16.23 4.72 -2.40
CA LEU A 387 16.32 6.10 -2.88
C LEU A 387 17.54 6.82 -2.28
N ALA A 388 17.74 6.68 -0.96
CA ALA A 388 18.87 7.27 -0.26
C ALA A 388 20.20 6.74 -0.82
N ALA A 389 20.31 5.43 -1.05
CA ALA A 389 21.49 4.81 -1.65
C ALA A 389 21.77 5.30 -3.08
N LEU A 390 20.72 5.45 -3.92
CA LEU A 390 20.84 5.93 -5.29
C LEU A 390 21.28 7.40 -5.38
N CYS A 391 20.92 8.24 -4.42
CA CYS A 391 21.38 9.64 -4.38
C CYS A 391 22.68 9.84 -3.59
N ALA A 392 23.12 8.87 -2.79
CA ALA A 392 24.34 8.94 -1.98
C ALA A 392 25.60 8.93 -2.84
N LYS A 393 26.72 9.40 -2.27
CA LYS A 393 28.04 9.28 -2.89
C LYS A 393 28.68 7.93 -2.52
N GLY A 394 29.06 7.15 -3.51
CA GLY A 394 29.72 5.86 -3.32
C GLY A 394 28.78 4.68 -3.41
N GLU A 395 29.22 3.54 -2.88
CA GLU A 395 28.46 2.28 -2.92
C GLU A 395 27.75 2.04 -1.59
N SER A 396 26.51 1.53 -1.67
CA SER A 396 25.75 1.07 -0.50
C SER A 396 25.41 -0.40 -0.64
N VAL A 397 25.35 -1.08 0.50
CA VAL A 397 24.88 -2.47 0.61
C VAL A 397 23.57 -2.46 1.39
N ILE A 398 22.50 -2.97 0.79
CA ILE A 398 21.18 -3.05 1.42
C ILE A 398 20.86 -4.52 1.65
N HIS A 399 20.80 -4.92 2.91
CA HIS A 399 20.38 -6.25 3.32
C HIS A 399 18.86 -6.35 3.47
N ASN A 400 18.36 -7.59 3.60
CA ASN A 400 16.95 -7.88 3.88
C ASN A 400 16.01 -7.36 2.77
N ILE A 401 16.45 -7.43 1.52
CA ILE A 401 15.73 -6.86 0.36
C ILE A 401 14.43 -7.58 0.04
N HIS A 402 14.20 -8.77 0.58
CA HIS A 402 12.92 -9.45 0.46
C HIS A 402 11.76 -8.60 0.99
N GLN A 403 12.02 -7.67 1.92
CA GLN A 403 11.01 -6.70 2.34
C GLN A 403 10.62 -5.75 1.19
N ILE A 404 11.57 -5.33 0.36
CA ILE A 404 11.29 -4.50 -0.82
C ILE A 404 10.46 -5.29 -1.83
N ASP A 405 10.81 -6.56 -2.09
CA ASP A 405 10.12 -7.45 -3.04
C ASP A 405 8.66 -7.75 -2.67
N ARG A 406 8.26 -7.51 -1.42
CA ARG A 406 6.87 -7.63 -0.97
C ARG A 406 5.96 -6.54 -1.53
N GLY A 407 6.51 -5.42 -1.97
CA GLY A 407 5.74 -4.27 -2.42
C GLY A 407 6.19 -3.63 -3.73
N TYR A 408 7.38 -3.97 -4.23
CA TYR A 408 7.94 -3.44 -5.48
C TYR A 408 8.41 -4.59 -6.35
N GLU A 409 7.78 -4.73 -7.52
CA GLU A 409 8.06 -5.83 -8.44
C GLU A 409 9.41 -5.59 -9.13
N ARG A 410 10.41 -6.47 -8.88
CA ARG A 410 11.74 -6.48 -9.54
C ARG A 410 12.31 -5.09 -9.76
N ILE A 411 12.40 -4.31 -8.69
CA ILE A 411 12.71 -2.87 -8.75
C ILE A 411 14.06 -2.59 -9.43
N GLU A 412 15.07 -3.44 -9.24
CA GLU A 412 16.38 -3.32 -9.89
C GLU A 412 16.31 -3.48 -11.40
N GLU A 413 15.49 -4.42 -11.90
CA GLU A 413 15.29 -4.63 -13.34
C GLU A 413 14.56 -3.46 -14.00
N ARG A 414 13.77 -2.73 -13.25
CA ARG A 414 13.00 -1.57 -13.72
C ARG A 414 13.80 -0.27 -13.67
N LEU A 415 14.70 -0.11 -12.70
CA LEU A 415 15.51 1.10 -12.54
C LEU A 415 16.84 1.06 -13.33
N ASN A 416 17.46 -0.12 -13.51
CA ASN A 416 18.71 -0.24 -14.23
C ASN A 416 18.63 0.24 -15.70
N PRO A 417 17.58 -0.02 -16.48
CA PRO A 417 17.43 0.53 -17.82
C PRO A 417 17.37 2.06 -17.87
N LEU A 418 16.98 2.73 -16.76
CA LEU A 418 16.95 4.18 -16.65
C LEU A 418 18.31 4.78 -16.28
N GLY A 419 19.33 3.95 -16.03
CA GLY A 419 20.70 4.39 -15.67
C GLY A 419 21.10 4.13 -14.22
N ALA A 420 20.24 3.51 -13.40
CA ALA A 420 20.65 3.03 -12.08
C ALA A 420 21.69 1.93 -12.19
N ARG A 421 22.42 1.70 -11.11
CA ARG A 421 23.31 0.55 -10.96
C ARG A 421 23.02 -0.17 -9.66
N ILE A 422 22.11 -1.13 -9.77
CA ILE A 422 21.69 -1.99 -8.68
C ILE A 422 22.00 -3.43 -9.08
N ARG A 423 22.77 -4.13 -8.25
CA ARG A 423 23.05 -5.56 -8.42
C ARG A 423 22.41 -6.32 -7.27
N ARG A 424 21.68 -7.37 -7.60
CA ARG A 424 21.16 -8.33 -6.62
C ARG A 424 22.22 -9.43 -6.44
N GLU A 425 22.66 -9.62 -5.21
CA GLU A 425 23.60 -10.68 -4.84
C GLU A 425 22.98 -11.62 -3.82
N ARG A 426 23.30 -12.90 -3.93
CA ARG A 426 22.97 -13.91 -2.93
C ARG A 426 24.23 -14.19 -2.12
N ASP A 427 24.08 -14.20 -0.80
CA ASP A 427 25.15 -14.74 0.05
C ASP A 427 25.33 -16.21 -0.30
N SER A 428 26.57 -16.59 -0.63
CA SER A 428 26.97 -17.96 -0.94
C SER A 428 26.85 -18.88 0.25
#